data_0d8f6998708f6f59777e722b14937bd8
#
_entry.id   0d8f6998708f6f59777e722b14937bd8
#
_cell.length_a   1.000
_cell.length_b   1.000
_cell.length_c   1.000
_cell.angle_alpha   90.00
_cell.angle_beta   90.00
_cell.angle_gamma   90.00
#
_symmetry.space_group_name_H-M   'P 1'
#
loop_
_entity.id
_entity.type
_entity.pdbx_description
1 polymer ?
#
loop_
_entity_poly.entity_id
_entity_poly.type
_entity_poly.pdbx_seq_one_letter_code
_entity_poly.pdbx_strand_id
1 'polypeptide(L)'
;MSAGKSLFDFPIHLGLGAKAVSEPEFTGPEWYDGYMERHAGDLDEGRIVALYRFEESWTSWEVHAAGDEVVCCIQGHMTLHQELPDGSRCSHELGPGEYAINPPGAWHTADTDGPVVALFITAGKGTHHRPR
;
A
#
# COMPACT_ATOMS: atom_id res chain seq x y z
N MET A 1 -24.94 19.17 -4.97
CA MET A 1 -24.45 17.82 -4.65
C MET A 1 -23.15 17.58 -5.41
N SER A 2 -22.09 17.20 -4.72
CA SER A 2 -20.81 16.88 -5.35
C SER A 2 -20.66 15.38 -5.56
N ALA A 3 -19.94 15.00 -6.61
CA ALA A 3 -19.58 13.60 -6.84
C ALA A 3 -18.52 13.16 -5.81
N GLY A 4 -18.52 11.88 -5.49
CA GLY A 4 -17.44 11.29 -4.70
C GLY A 4 -16.11 11.28 -5.47
N LYS A 5 -15.01 11.24 -4.75
CA LYS A 5 -13.68 11.09 -5.35
C LYS A 5 -13.32 9.62 -5.46
N SER A 6 -12.67 9.26 -6.56
CA SER A 6 -12.15 7.91 -6.75
C SER A 6 -10.88 7.70 -5.93
N LEU A 7 -10.84 6.62 -5.17
CA LEU A 7 -9.65 6.25 -4.40
C LEU A 7 -8.48 5.80 -5.32
N PHE A 8 -8.77 5.47 -6.57
CA PHE A 8 -7.71 5.21 -7.57
C PHE A 8 -6.90 6.47 -7.88
N ASP A 9 -7.57 7.62 -7.89
CA ASP A 9 -6.96 8.88 -8.32
C ASP A 9 -6.59 9.79 -7.15
N PHE A 10 -7.37 9.74 -6.07
CA PHE A 10 -7.22 10.62 -4.91
C PHE A 10 -7.04 9.78 -3.64
N PRO A 11 -5.79 9.42 -3.30
CA PRO A 11 -5.52 8.70 -2.05
C PRO A 11 -6.00 9.49 -0.83
N ILE A 12 -6.14 8.79 0.28
CA ILE A 12 -6.51 9.38 1.55
C ILE A 12 -5.31 9.30 2.49
N HIS A 13 -5.04 10.39 3.22
CA HIS A 13 -4.11 10.39 4.33
C HIS A 13 -4.86 10.18 5.63
N LEU A 14 -4.42 9.20 6.43
CA LEU A 14 -4.86 9.01 7.80
C LEU A 14 -3.72 9.47 8.72
N GLY A 15 -3.99 10.37 9.65
CA GLY A 15 -2.95 10.95 10.49
C GLY A 15 -3.32 11.03 11.96
N LEU A 16 -2.50 11.72 12.72
CA LEU A 16 -2.69 11.92 14.17
C LEU A 16 -4.05 12.60 14.44
N GLY A 17 -4.64 12.25 15.57
CA GLY A 17 -5.96 12.79 15.96
C GLY A 17 -7.09 12.13 15.18
N ALA A 18 -6.86 10.95 14.66
CA ALA A 18 -7.84 10.19 13.87
C ALA A 18 -8.36 10.97 12.66
N LYS A 19 -7.55 11.87 12.10
CA LYS A 19 -7.96 12.65 10.94
C LYS A 19 -7.86 11.83 9.65
N ALA A 20 -8.71 12.19 8.69
CA ALA A 20 -8.66 11.68 7.33
C ALA A 20 -8.65 12.88 6.38
N VAL A 21 -7.70 12.91 5.46
CA VAL A 21 -7.52 14.01 4.52
C VAL A 21 -7.53 13.48 3.10
N SER A 22 -8.39 14.07 2.25
CA SER A 22 -8.37 13.78 0.83
C SER A 22 -7.13 14.44 0.22
N GLU A 23 -6.29 13.64 -0.45
CA GLU A 23 -5.04 14.11 -1.03
C GLU A 23 -5.24 14.63 -2.45
N PRO A 24 -4.27 15.40 -2.98
CA PRO A 24 -4.25 15.75 -4.40
C PRO A 24 -4.21 14.51 -5.29
N GLU A 25 -4.63 14.66 -6.55
CA GLU A 25 -4.60 13.58 -7.52
C GLU A 25 -3.20 12.97 -7.62
N PHE A 26 -3.14 11.62 -7.61
CA PHE A 26 -1.89 10.89 -7.77
C PHE A 26 -1.40 11.05 -9.21
N THR A 27 -0.19 11.58 -9.37
CA THR A 27 0.39 11.92 -10.68
C THR A 27 1.66 11.14 -11.02
N GLY A 28 2.17 10.34 -10.09
CA GLY A 28 3.40 9.59 -10.30
C GLY A 28 4.30 9.59 -9.06
N PRO A 29 5.53 9.06 -9.17
CA PRO A 29 6.42 8.90 -8.00
C PRO A 29 6.73 10.20 -7.25
N GLU A 30 6.78 11.33 -7.94
CA GLU A 30 7.02 12.65 -7.32
C GLU A 30 5.91 13.06 -6.34
N TRP A 31 4.72 12.48 -6.47
CA TRP A 31 3.59 12.76 -5.58
C TRP A 31 3.95 12.43 -4.12
N TYR A 32 4.76 11.39 -3.90
CA TYR A 32 5.14 10.96 -2.55
C TYR A 32 5.99 12.00 -1.83
N ASP A 33 6.85 12.73 -2.53
CA ASP A 33 7.67 13.79 -1.92
C ASP A 33 6.79 14.90 -1.37
N GLY A 34 5.80 15.35 -2.15
CA GLY A 34 4.83 16.34 -1.70
C GLY A 34 3.97 15.82 -0.54
N TYR A 35 3.56 14.57 -0.59
CA TYR A 35 2.81 13.94 0.50
C TYR A 35 3.60 13.94 1.81
N MET A 36 4.85 13.52 1.77
CA MET A 36 5.69 13.47 2.98
C MET A 36 5.90 14.86 3.57
N GLU A 37 6.06 15.87 2.72
CA GLU A 37 6.21 17.26 3.16
C GLU A 37 4.93 17.81 3.80
N ARG A 38 3.77 17.59 3.15
CA ARG A 38 2.46 18.05 3.66
C ARG A 38 2.12 17.47 5.03
N HIS A 39 2.54 16.25 5.29
CA HIS A 39 2.14 15.50 6.49
C HIS A 39 3.30 15.19 7.43
N ALA A 40 4.38 15.95 7.34
CA ALA A 40 5.56 15.78 8.21
C ALA A 40 5.21 15.84 9.71
N GLY A 41 4.17 16.62 10.07
CA GLY A 41 3.70 16.74 11.45
C GLY A 41 3.08 15.48 12.03
N ASP A 42 2.70 14.52 11.20
CA ASP A 42 2.14 13.25 11.66
C ASP A 42 3.22 12.21 11.95
N LEU A 43 4.48 12.56 11.75
CA LEU A 43 5.66 11.73 12.05
C LEU A 43 5.56 10.37 11.33
N ASP A 44 5.78 9.29 12.05
CA ASP A 44 5.72 7.92 11.49
C ASP A 44 4.31 7.31 11.58
N GLU A 45 3.33 8.07 12.08
CA GLU A 45 1.96 7.59 12.27
C GLU A 45 1.05 7.80 11.06
N GLY A 46 1.50 8.59 10.07
CA GLY A 46 0.74 8.83 8.86
C GLY A 46 0.63 7.60 7.98
N ARG A 47 -0.56 7.37 7.41
CA ARG A 47 -0.82 6.26 6.49
C ARG A 47 -1.54 6.73 5.25
N ILE A 48 -1.19 6.13 4.12
CA ILE A 48 -1.85 6.36 2.84
C ILE A 48 -2.83 5.22 2.60
N VAL A 49 -4.07 5.57 2.25
CA VAL A 49 -5.06 4.61 1.76
C VAL A 49 -5.22 4.82 0.27
N ALA A 50 -4.99 3.78 -0.52
CA ALA A 50 -5.06 3.86 -1.97
C ALA A 50 -5.60 2.57 -2.58
N LEU A 51 -6.19 2.67 -3.76
CA LEU A 51 -6.52 1.53 -4.61
C LEU A 51 -5.58 1.49 -5.79
N TYR A 52 -5.07 0.31 -6.10
CA TYR A 52 -4.27 0.07 -7.29
C TYR A 52 -4.86 -1.07 -8.12
N ARG A 53 -4.73 -0.92 -9.43
CA ARG A 53 -5.05 -1.97 -10.39
C ARG A 53 -3.76 -2.45 -11.02
N PHE A 54 -3.57 -3.77 -11.06
CA PHE A 54 -2.44 -4.35 -11.77
C PHE A 54 -2.88 -5.65 -12.46
N GLU A 55 -2.24 -5.97 -13.58
CA GLU A 55 -2.61 -7.12 -14.42
C GLU A 55 -1.52 -8.18 -14.45
N GLU A 56 -0.31 -7.85 -14.02
CA GLU A 56 0.84 -8.73 -14.03
C GLU A 56 1.47 -8.81 -12.65
N SER A 57 2.19 -9.89 -12.40
CA SER A 57 2.96 -10.05 -11.17
C SER A 57 3.97 -8.91 -11.01
N TRP A 58 4.22 -8.53 -9.78
CA TRP A 58 5.17 -7.45 -9.48
C TRP A 58 6.59 -7.87 -9.88
N THR A 59 7.39 -6.90 -10.28
CA THR A 59 8.78 -7.11 -10.68
C THR A 59 9.78 -6.84 -9.56
N SER A 60 9.30 -6.38 -8.42
CA SER A 60 10.14 -6.04 -7.27
C SER A 60 9.51 -6.46 -5.96
N TRP A 61 10.35 -6.58 -4.94
CA TRP A 61 9.96 -6.64 -3.55
C TRP A 61 9.93 -5.23 -2.98
N GLU A 62 9.05 -5.02 -2.00
CA GLU A 62 8.90 -3.74 -1.31
C GLU A 62 8.90 -3.96 0.20
N VAL A 63 9.45 -3.01 0.95
CA VAL A 63 9.46 -3.05 2.41
C VAL A 63 9.10 -1.68 2.97
N HIS A 64 8.29 -1.69 4.04
CA HIS A 64 7.92 -0.50 4.79
C HIS A 64 8.45 -0.63 6.21
N ALA A 65 9.29 0.32 6.62
CA ALA A 65 9.94 0.27 7.94
C ALA A 65 9.12 0.95 9.04
N ALA A 66 8.23 1.88 8.68
CA ALA A 66 7.55 2.75 9.63
C ALA A 66 6.33 2.13 10.32
N GLY A 67 5.75 1.08 9.75
CA GLY A 67 4.55 0.48 10.34
C GLY A 67 4.02 -0.70 9.54
N ASP A 68 2.91 -1.26 10.02
CA ASP A 68 2.20 -2.33 9.32
C ASP A 68 1.54 -1.80 8.05
N GLU A 69 1.53 -2.62 7.02
CA GLU A 69 0.72 -2.37 5.83
C GLU A 69 -0.41 -3.36 5.73
N VAL A 70 -1.62 -2.87 5.45
CA VAL A 70 -2.77 -3.71 5.11
C VAL A 70 -2.86 -3.81 3.60
N VAL A 71 -2.95 -5.04 3.08
CA VAL A 71 -3.23 -5.32 1.67
C VAL A 71 -4.53 -6.12 1.61
N CYS A 72 -5.54 -5.56 0.97
CA CYS A 72 -6.84 -6.21 0.81
C CYS A 72 -7.17 -6.38 -0.67
N CYS A 73 -7.36 -7.61 -1.12
CA CYS A 73 -7.82 -7.86 -2.48
C CYS A 73 -9.29 -7.46 -2.59
N ILE A 74 -9.63 -6.60 -3.55
CA ILE A 74 -11.00 -6.15 -3.79
C ILE A 74 -11.63 -6.92 -4.96
N GLN A 75 -10.86 -7.10 -6.03
CA GLN A 75 -11.28 -7.83 -7.23
C GLN A 75 -10.14 -8.69 -7.73
N GLY A 76 -10.48 -9.85 -8.29
CA GLY A 76 -9.49 -10.76 -8.82
C GLY A 76 -8.91 -11.67 -7.74
N HIS A 77 -7.73 -12.17 -7.99
CA HIS A 77 -7.03 -13.08 -7.10
C HIS A 77 -5.54 -12.78 -7.14
N MET A 78 -4.88 -12.73 -5.98
CA MET A 78 -3.45 -12.49 -5.89
C MET A 78 -2.82 -13.38 -4.83
N THR A 79 -1.54 -13.68 -5.01
CA THR A 79 -0.72 -14.33 -4.00
C THR A 79 0.28 -13.33 -3.45
N LEU A 80 0.20 -13.01 -2.18
CA LEU A 80 1.13 -12.13 -1.51
C LEU A 80 2.21 -12.96 -0.84
N HIS A 81 3.46 -12.73 -1.23
CA HIS A 81 4.63 -13.39 -0.63
C HIS A 81 5.29 -12.43 0.36
N GLN A 82 5.70 -12.97 1.50
CA GLN A 82 6.39 -12.20 2.55
C GLN A 82 7.70 -12.87 2.92
N GLU A 83 8.71 -12.03 3.14
CA GLU A 83 9.96 -12.44 3.79
C GLU A 83 10.05 -11.64 5.10
N LEU A 84 9.88 -12.32 6.22
CA LEU A 84 9.84 -11.70 7.54
C LEU A 84 11.24 -11.27 7.99
N PRO A 85 11.36 -10.38 8.99
CA PRO A 85 12.67 -9.91 9.46
C PRO A 85 13.62 -11.02 9.92
N ASP A 86 13.10 -12.15 10.39
CA ASP A 86 13.91 -13.32 10.77
C ASP A 86 14.37 -14.17 9.58
N GLY A 87 14.02 -13.77 8.34
CA GLY A 87 14.34 -14.48 7.11
C GLY A 87 13.36 -15.57 6.71
N SER A 88 12.38 -15.89 7.55
CA SER A 88 11.34 -16.86 7.18
C SER A 88 10.42 -16.30 6.10
N ARG A 89 9.86 -17.19 5.29
CA ARG A 89 8.96 -16.82 4.19
C ARG A 89 7.60 -17.46 4.38
N CYS A 90 6.56 -16.72 3.98
CA CYS A 90 5.19 -17.21 3.92
C CYS A 90 4.47 -16.58 2.74
N SER A 91 3.35 -17.19 2.36
CA SER A 91 2.53 -16.70 1.25
C SER A 91 1.07 -16.74 1.65
N HIS A 92 0.30 -15.78 1.14
CA HIS A 92 -1.13 -15.65 1.37
C HIS A 92 -1.86 -15.58 0.04
N GLU A 93 -2.78 -16.48 -0.20
CA GLU A 93 -3.68 -16.40 -1.34
C GLU A 93 -4.87 -15.52 -0.95
N LEU A 94 -5.10 -14.45 -1.72
CA LEU A 94 -6.14 -13.48 -1.43
C LEU A 94 -7.13 -13.39 -2.58
N GLY A 95 -8.38 -13.74 -2.30
CA GLY A 95 -9.52 -13.47 -3.17
C GLY A 95 -10.28 -12.23 -2.70
N PRO A 96 -11.40 -11.87 -3.37
CA PRO A 96 -12.15 -10.66 -3.04
C PRO A 96 -12.57 -10.58 -1.58
N GLY A 97 -12.24 -9.46 -0.92
CA GLY A 97 -12.52 -9.21 0.49
C GLY A 97 -11.51 -9.79 1.46
N GLU A 98 -10.52 -10.55 0.98
CA GLU A 98 -9.48 -11.14 1.83
C GLU A 98 -8.26 -10.24 1.93
N TYR A 99 -7.60 -10.25 3.07
CA TYR A 99 -6.47 -9.36 3.32
C TYR A 99 -5.31 -10.10 4.01
N ALA A 100 -4.14 -9.47 3.91
CA ALA A 100 -2.97 -9.83 4.71
C ALA A 100 -2.34 -8.56 5.27
N ILE A 101 -1.53 -8.73 6.32
CA ILE A 101 -0.81 -7.63 6.94
C ILE A 101 0.69 -7.90 6.76
N ASN A 102 1.38 -6.90 6.22
CA ASN A 102 2.84 -6.88 6.14
C ASN A 102 3.38 -6.17 7.38
N PRO A 103 4.06 -6.88 8.29
CA PRO A 103 4.67 -6.24 9.46
C PRO A 103 5.80 -5.28 9.03
N PRO A 104 6.19 -4.32 9.90
CA PRO A 104 7.34 -3.48 9.62
C PRO A 104 8.59 -4.32 9.34
N GLY A 105 9.33 -3.96 8.30
CA GLY A 105 10.55 -4.67 7.91
C GLY A 105 10.34 -5.98 7.16
N ALA A 106 9.10 -6.39 6.90
CA ALA A 106 8.81 -7.55 6.06
C ALA A 106 8.83 -7.15 4.59
N TRP A 107 9.70 -7.79 3.81
CA TRP A 107 9.67 -7.66 2.35
C TRP A 107 8.46 -8.39 1.81
N HIS A 108 7.78 -7.80 0.85
CA HIS A 108 6.62 -8.41 0.20
C HIS A 108 6.61 -8.18 -1.29
N THR A 109 5.99 -9.10 -2.01
CA THR A 109 5.75 -9.02 -3.45
C THR A 109 4.47 -9.77 -3.77
N ALA A 110 3.96 -9.59 -4.96
CA ALA A 110 2.68 -10.20 -5.36
C ALA A 110 2.78 -10.87 -6.72
N ASP A 111 2.14 -12.02 -6.81
CA ASP A 111 1.91 -12.73 -8.07
C ASP A 111 0.42 -12.71 -8.40
N THR A 112 0.11 -12.64 -9.70
CA THR A 112 -1.25 -12.73 -10.21
C THR A 112 -1.28 -13.36 -11.59
N ASP A 113 -2.39 -14.02 -11.91
CA ASP A 113 -2.65 -14.61 -13.23
C ASP A 113 -3.54 -13.71 -14.10
N GLY A 114 -3.95 -12.58 -13.59
CA GLY A 114 -4.86 -11.67 -14.31
C GLY A 114 -5.10 -10.39 -13.56
N PRO A 115 -6.10 -9.60 -13.98
CA PRO A 115 -6.35 -8.30 -13.37
C PRO A 115 -6.73 -8.39 -11.90
N VAL A 116 -6.13 -7.53 -11.09
CA VAL A 116 -6.38 -7.40 -9.65
C VAL A 116 -6.65 -5.94 -9.32
N VAL A 117 -7.61 -5.72 -8.43
CA VAL A 117 -7.76 -4.46 -7.71
C VAL A 117 -7.51 -4.74 -6.24
N ALA A 118 -6.58 -4.00 -5.65
CA ALA A 118 -6.26 -4.15 -4.24
C ALA A 118 -6.23 -2.80 -3.52
N LEU A 119 -6.66 -2.81 -2.26
CA LEU A 119 -6.60 -1.66 -1.36
C LEU A 119 -5.37 -1.81 -0.49
N PHE A 120 -4.63 -0.71 -0.36
CA PHE A 120 -3.42 -0.65 0.45
C PHE A 120 -3.56 0.44 1.51
N ILE A 121 -3.22 0.10 2.75
CA ILE A 121 -3.08 1.09 3.83
C ILE A 121 -1.62 1.01 4.27
N THR A 122 -0.85 2.05 3.95
CA THR A 122 0.62 1.98 3.99
C THR A 122 1.22 3.13 4.79
N ALA A 123 2.10 2.80 5.75
CA ALA A 123 2.99 3.77 6.37
C ALA A 123 4.20 3.94 5.45
N GLY A 124 4.16 4.95 4.58
CA GLY A 124 5.10 5.07 3.44
C GLY A 124 6.50 5.58 3.76
N LYS A 125 6.73 6.12 4.96
CA LYS A 125 8.04 6.66 5.33
C LYS A 125 9.08 5.55 5.41
N GLY A 126 10.21 5.72 4.71
CA GLY A 126 11.29 4.73 4.71
C GLY A 126 11.00 3.49 3.85
N THR A 127 10.17 3.61 2.84
CA THR A 127 9.91 2.53 1.88
C THR A 127 11.13 2.27 1.00
N HIS A 128 11.48 1.00 0.83
CA HIS A 128 12.56 0.57 -0.03
C HIS A 128 12.10 -0.54 -0.97
N HIS A 129 12.81 -0.72 -2.09
CA HIS A 129 12.54 -1.73 -3.10
C HIS A 129 13.80 -2.52 -3.39
N ARG A 130 13.62 -3.78 -3.82
CA ARG A 130 14.70 -4.61 -4.38
C ARG A 130 14.15 -5.48 -5.51
N PRO A 131 14.99 -5.89 -6.50
CA PRO A 131 14.55 -6.79 -7.58
C PRO A 131 14.11 -8.16 -7.07
N ARG A 132 13.20 -8.74 -7.82
CA ARG A 132 12.79 -10.14 -7.60
C ARG A 132 13.80 -11.11 -8.18
#